data_a5124a1da6b64de372f2facfd9062848
#
_entry.id   a5124a1da6b64de372f2facfd9062848
#
_cell.length_a   1.000
_cell.length_b   1.000
_cell.length_c   1.000
_cell.angle_alpha   90.00
_cell.angle_beta   90.00
_cell.angle_gamma   90.00
#
_symmetry.space_group_name_H-M   'P 1'
#
loop_
_entity.id
_entity.type
_entity.pdbx_description
1 polymer ?
#
loop_
_entity_poly.entity_id
_entity_poly.type
_entity_poly.pdbx_seq_one_letter_code
_entity_poly.pdbx_strand_id
1 'polypeptide(L)'
;MNKVELAEVLVNKELVGTKKVAVEVVETLFDTITEEVKKGEKVSIHGFGSFESVVRSARKGHNPKTGEEITIPEKKAPKFTASKVLKESVNQ
;
A
#
# COMPACT_ATOMS: atom_id res chain seq x y z
N MET A 1 -13.44 0.98 -6.73
CA MET A 1 -12.57 1.68 -7.71
C MET A 1 -11.30 0.87 -7.94
N ASN A 2 -10.84 0.83 -9.16
CA ASN A 2 -9.63 0.10 -9.57
C ASN A 2 -8.66 1.01 -10.34
N LYS A 3 -7.54 0.44 -10.81
CA LYS A 3 -6.53 1.22 -11.55
C LYS A 3 -7.09 1.88 -12.79
N VAL A 4 -7.93 1.19 -13.53
CA VAL A 4 -8.51 1.71 -14.76
C VAL A 4 -9.44 2.88 -14.47
N GLU A 5 -10.24 2.78 -13.43
CA GLU A 5 -11.13 3.86 -13.00
C GLU A 5 -10.34 5.08 -12.50
N LEU A 6 -9.24 4.85 -11.77
CA LEU A 6 -8.34 5.95 -11.38
C LEU A 6 -7.75 6.62 -12.60
N ALA A 7 -7.36 5.84 -13.62
CA ALA A 7 -6.82 6.38 -14.85
C ALA A 7 -7.86 7.23 -15.59
N GLU A 8 -9.11 6.79 -15.61
CA GLU A 8 -10.21 7.56 -16.23
C GLU A 8 -10.39 8.93 -15.58
N VAL A 9 -10.22 9.02 -14.27
CA VAL A 9 -10.28 10.31 -13.55
C VAL A 9 -9.21 11.26 -14.09
N LEU A 10 -7.99 10.76 -14.33
CA LEU A 10 -6.91 11.59 -14.87
C LEU A 10 -7.23 12.12 -16.26
N VAL A 11 -7.82 11.31 -17.08
CA VAL A 11 -8.24 11.72 -18.44
C VAL A 11 -9.38 12.73 -18.37
N ASN A 12 -10.38 12.48 -17.51
CA ASN A 12 -11.53 13.38 -17.35
C ASN A 12 -11.15 14.73 -16.79
N LYS A 13 -10.08 14.80 -15.98
CA LYS A 13 -9.55 16.07 -15.47
C LYS A 13 -8.55 16.73 -16.43
N GLU A 14 -8.40 16.15 -17.61
CA GLU A 14 -7.51 16.66 -18.66
C GLU A 14 -6.03 16.73 -18.24
N LEU A 15 -5.64 15.92 -17.27
CA LEU A 15 -4.25 15.85 -16.81
C LEU A 15 -3.40 14.95 -17.69
N VAL A 16 -4.05 13.99 -18.35
CA VAL A 16 -3.40 13.03 -19.25
C VAL A 16 -4.27 12.92 -20.51
N GLY A 17 -3.63 12.90 -21.66
CA GLY A 17 -4.33 12.96 -22.94
C GLY A 17 -5.03 11.67 -23.38
N THR A 18 -4.52 10.51 -22.98
CA THR A 18 -5.08 9.22 -23.40
C THR A 18 -5.23 8.28 -22.22
N LYS A 19 -6.19 7.36 -22.32
CA LYS A 19 -6.43 6.35 -21.31
C LYS A 19 -5.22 5.42 -21.14
N LYS A 20 -4.57 5.07 -22.23
CA LYS A 20 -3.37 4.21 -22.19
C LYS A 20 -2.25 4.83 -21.33
N VAL A 21 -1.94 6.10 -21.59
CA VAL A 21 -0.92 6.81 -20.81
C VAL A 21 -1.37 6.98 -19.36
N ALA A 22 -2.65 7.25 -19.12
CA ALA A 22 -3.19 7.39 -17.78
C ALA A 22 -3.03 6.09 -16.97
N VAL A 23 -3.27 4.94 -17.57
CA VAL A 23 -3.07 3.63 -16.91
C VAL A 23 -1.58 3.43 -16.58
N GLU A 24 -0.69 3.77 -17.50
CA GLU A 24 0.77 3.69 -17.27
C GLU A 24 1.21 4.59 -16.12
N VAL A 25 0.65 5.79 -16.01
CA VAL A 25 0.94 6.72 -14.92
C VAL A 25 0.52 6.11 -13.57
N VAL A 26 -0.69 5.59 -13.48
CA VAL A 26 -1.20 4.97 -12.26
C VAL A 26 -0.35 3.75 -11.87
N GLU A 27 -0.05 2.88 -12.82
CA GLU A 27 0.77 1.70 -12.57
C GLU A 27 2.18 2.07 -12.10
N THR A 28 2.79 3.06 -12.74
CA THR A 28 4.14 3.52 -12.37
C THR A 28 4.17 4.08 -10.95
N LEU A 29 3.14 4.83 -10.56
CA LEU A 29 3.05 5.34 -9.19
C LEU A 29 3.03 4.22 -8.16
N PHE A 30 2.18 3.23 -8.35
CA PHE A 30 2.07 2.13 -7.39
C PHE A 30 3.28 1.20 -7.43
N ASP A 31 3.86 0.97 -8.60
CA ASP A 31 5.09 0.18 -8.72
C ASP A 31 6.26 0.88 -8.02
N THR A 32 6.35 2.19 -8.13
CA THR A 32 7.38 2.98 -7.46
C THR A 32 7.25 2.90 -5.94
N ILE A 33 6.02 3.05 -5.44
CA ILE A 33 5.74 2.90 -4.01
C ILE A 33 6.13 1.49 -3.53
N THR A 34 5.77 0.48 -4.30
CA THR A 34 6.08 -0.91 -3.98
C THR A 34 7.59 -1.15 -3.89
N GLU A 35 8.36 -0.63 -4.85
CA GLU A 35 9.81 -0.78 -4.87
C GLU A 35 10.48 -0.09 -3.68
N GLU A 36 10.01 1.10 -3.31
CA GLU A 36 10.55 1.82 -2.14
C GLU A 36 10.26 1.06 -0.84
N VAL A 37 9.04 0.54 -0.70
CA VAL A 37 8.65 -0.24 0.49
C VAL A 37 9.48 -1.53 0.58
N LYS A 38 9.76 -2.18 -0.55
CA LYS A 38 10.63 -3.37 -0.60
C LYS A 38 12.03 -3.09 -0.07
N LYS A 39 12.55 -1.92 -0.34
CA LYS A 39 13.89 -1.50 0.12
C LYS A 39 13.91 -1.14 1.61
N GLY A 40 12.76 -1.13 2.25
CA GLY A 40 12.64 -0.69 3.63
C GLY A 40 12.49 0.82 3.79
N GLU A 41 12.32 1.53 2.69
CA GLU A 41 12.12 2.98 2.71
C GLU A 41 10.65 3.31 2.98
N LYS A 42 10.44 4.46 3.61
CA LYS A 42 9.09 4.96 3.89
C LYS A 42 8.68 5.94 2.79
N VAL A 43 7.47 5.77 2.28
CA VAL A 43 6.89 6.68 1.30
C VAL A 43 5.82 7.50 2.00
N SER A 44 6.06 8.79 2.20
CA SER A 44 5.11 9.71 2.84
C SER A 44 4.45 10.58 1.80
N ILE A 45 3.12 10.54 1.76
CA ILE A 45 2.32 11.38 0.87
C ILE A 45 1.59 12.40 1.74
N HIS A 46 2.01 13.65 1.67
CA HIS A 46 1.46 14.71 2.50
C HIS A 46 -0.06 14.84 2.32
N GLY A 47 -0.78 14.85 3.43
CA GLY A 47 -2.24 14.95 3.41
C GLY A 47 -2.97 13.66 3.11
N PHE A 48 -2.25 12.57 2.84
CA PHE A 48 -2.85 11.27 2.55
C PHE A 48 -2.44 10.21 3.59
N GLY A 49 -1.17 9.90 3.65
CA GLY A 49 -0.67 8.90 4.58
C GLY A 49 0.72 8.43 4.20
N SER A 50 1.17 7.39 4.84
CA SER A 50 2.49 6.83 4.58
C SER A 50 2.43 5.33 4.39
N PHE A 51 3.31 4.84 3.52
CA PHE A 51 3.52 3.42 3.26
C PHE A 51 4.90 3.03 3.77
N GLU A 52 4.98 1.94 4.52
CA GLU A 52 6.26 1.45 5.02
C GLU A 52 6.22 -0.06 5.16
N SER A 53 7.37 -0.68 5.29
CA SER A 53 7.43 -2.09 5.65
C SER A 53 7.67 -2.20 7.15
N VAL A 54 7.02 -3.17 7.77
CA VAL A 54 7.23 -3.50 9.16
C VAL A 54 7.69 -4.93 9.25
N VAL A 55 8.56 -5.21 10.22
CA VAL A 55 9.03 -6.56 10.47
C VAL A 55 8.20 -7.12 11.62
N ARG A 56 7.56 -8.25 11.37
CA ARG A 56 6.87 -9.00 12.41
C ARG A 56 7.82 -10.07 12.90
N SER A 57 8.22 -9.97 14.17
CA SER A 57 9.16 -10.89 14.78
C SER A 57 8.65 -12.33 14.75
N ALA A 58 9.57 -13.28 14.69
CA ALA A 58 9.26 -14.68 14.86
C ALA A 58 8.58 -14.90 16.21
N ARG A 59 7.60 -15.76 16.25
CA ARG A 59 6.85 -16.07 17.48
C ARG A 59 6.47 -17.55 17.49
N LYS A 60 6.14 -18.03 18.69
CA LYS A 60 5.67 -19.40 18.86
C LYS A 60 4.16 -19.45 18.72
N GLY A 61 3.69 -20.46 18.01
CA GLY A 61 2.28 -20.74 17.88
C GLY A 61 2.02 -22.22 18.09
N HIS A 62 0.77 -22.65 17.95
CA HIS A 62 0.39 -24.04 18.12
C HIS A 62 -0.37 -24.52 16.89
N ASN A 63 -0.10 -25.77 16.49
CA ASN A 63 -0.89 -26.40 15.44
C ASN A 63 -2.27 -26.76 16.03
N PRO A 64 -3.36 -26.21 15.51
CA PRO A 64 -4.70 -26.45 16.06
C PRO A 64 -5.17 -27.88 15.96
N LYS A 65 -4.57 -28.69 15.07
CA LYS A 65 -4.93 -30.12 14.89
C LYS A 65 -4.20 -31.03 15.86
N THR A 66 -2.92 -30.75 16.11
CA THR A 66 -2.06 -31.65 16.91
C THR A 66 -1.69 -31.06 18.26
N GLY A 67 -1.85 -29.77 18.45
CA GLY A 67 -1.41 -29.09 19.65
C GLY A 67 0.09 -28.88 19.72
N GLU A 68 0.82 -29.29 18.67
CA GLU A 68 2.28 -29.12 18.63
C GLU A 68 2.66 -27.65 18.55
N GLU A 69 3.73 -27.30 19.26
CA GLU A 69 4.31 -25.98 19.21
C GLU A 69 5.04 -25.78 17.88
N ILE A 70 4.71 -24.70 17.19
CA ILE A 70 5.36 -24.35 15.91
C ILE A 70 5.98 -22.96 16.05
N THR A 71 7.01 -22.69 15.25
CA THR A 71 7.64 -21.37 15.17
C THR A 71 7.10 -20.66 13.93
N ILE A 72 6.48 -19.50 14.14
CA ILE A 72 6.03 -18.64 13.05
C ILE A 72 7.21 -17.75 12.70
N PRO A 73 7.75 -17.86 11.46
CA PRO A 73 8.96 -17.12 11.10
C PRO A 73 8.72 -15.62 11.01
N GLU A 74 9.81 -14.87 11.14
CA GLU A 74 9.82 -13.43 10.92
C GLU A 74 9.39 -13.11 9.49
N LYS A 75 8.55 -12.11 9.33
CA LYS A 75 8.06 -11.65 8.02
C LYS A 75 8.07 -10.15 7.93
N LYS A 76 8.33 -9.65 6.72
CA LYS A 76 8.10 -8.25 6.39
C LYS A 76 6.69 -8.11 5.86
N ALA A 77 6.00 -7.07 6.28
CA ALA A 77 4.65 -6.77 5.82
C ALA A 77 4.52 -5.29 5.47
N PRO A 78 3.78 -4.95 4.42
CA PRO A 78 3.50 -3.56 4.12
C PRO A 78 2.51 -3.01 5.15
N LYS A 79 2.71 -1.76 5.52
CA LYS A 79 1.81 -1.07 6.44
C LYS A 79 1.47 0.30 5.89
N PHE A 80 0.19 0.62 5.86
CA PHE A 80 -0.30 1.96 5.52
C PHE A 80 -0.81 2.65 6.77
N THR A 81 -0.36 3.88 6.98
CA THR A 81 -0.83 4.73 8.08
C THR A 81 -1.48 5.97 7.49
N ALA A 82 -2.78 6.13 7.72
CA ALA A 82 -3.51 7.28 7.23
C ALA A 82 -3.08 8.55 7.96
N SER A 83 -2.99 9.66 7.21
CA SER A 83 -2.72 10.97 7.80
C SER A 83 -3.94 11.46 8.57
N LYS A 84 -3.72 12.44 9.45
CA LYS A 84 -4.82 13.09 10.18
C LYS A 84 -5.83 13.70 9.19
N VAL A 85 -5.33 14.33 8.14
CA VAL A 85 -6.18 14.98 7.12
C VAL A 85 -7.09 13.94 6.45
N LEU A 86 -6.54 12.78 6.08
CA LEU A 86 -7.33 11.72 5.46
C LEU A 86 -8.38 11.17 6.42
N LYS A 87 -8.00 10.94 7.67
CA LYS A 87 -8.94 10.44 8.70
C LYS A 87 -10.10 11.41 8.93
N GLU A 88 -9.81 12.68 9.01
CA GLU A 88 -10.83 13.73 9.19
C GLU A 88 -11.75 13.82 7.98
N SER A 89 -11.20 13.70 6.76
CA SER A 89 -11.98 13.73 5.53
C SER A 89 -13.01 12.61 5.45
N VAL A 90 -12.63 11.42 5.91
CA VAL A 90 -13.52 10.25 5.91
C VAL A 90 -14.65 10.41 6.93
N ASN A 91 -14.42 11.14 8.00
CA ASN A 91 -15.39 11.33 9.09
C ASN A 91 -16.23 12.60 8.98
N GLN A 92 -16.21 13.24 7.84
CA GLN A 92 -17.06 14.42 7.58
C GLN A 92 -18.45 14.02 7.13
#